data_bf10fd25a7341fba087a7536843baade
#
_entry.id   bf10fd25a7341fba087a7536843baade
#
_cell.length_a   1.000
_cell.length_b   1.000
_cell.length_c   1.000
_cell.angle_alpha   90.00
_cell.angle_beta   90.00
_cell.angle_gamma   90.00
#
_symmetry.space_group_name_H-M   'P 1'
#
loop_
_entity.id
_entity.type
_entity.pdbx_description
1 polymer ?
#
loop_
_entity_poly.entity_id
_entity_poly.type
_entity_poly.pdbx_seq_one_letter_code
_entity_poly.pdbx_strand_id
1 'polypeptide(L)'
;DSSFNRDLGLGSLERIELLIRVERAFEGRLADEVVQQADTPGQWLHALDSTMDGAVLEQTARYPIVQPGAAPSLSSSPESLLDVLRERADIDPDRVQVHLMNGDHGQDISYGQLLKRSREVAAGLISLGLKPNETVAIMLPTSEEFFYAFWGTILAGGIAVPIYPPMQAAKIEEYVKRQVGILNNASVRFLISFVRVQ
;
A
#
# COMPACT_ATOMS: atom_id res chain seq x y z
N ASP A 1 -27.66 0.49 -16.51
CA ASP A 1 -26.37 0.95 -15.97
C ASP A 1 -25.40 -0.22 -15.92
N SER A 2 -24.36 -0.16 -16.76
CA SER A 2 -23.35 -1.22 -16.83
C SER A 2 -22.33 -1.02 -15.71
N SER A 3 -22.01 -2.11 -14.99
CA SER A 3 -20.96 -2.10 -13.96
C SER A 3 -19.58 -1.94 -14.61
N PHE A 4 -18.73 -1.09 -14.07
CA PHE A 4 -17.35 -0.91 -14.53
C PHE A 4 -16.59 -2.22 -14.57
N ASN A 5 -16.77 -3.03 -13.56
CA ASN A 5 -16.00 -4.26 -13.39
C ASN A 5 -16.66 -5.46 -14.07
N ARG A 6 -17.99 -5.68 -13.86
CA ARG A 6 -18.70 -6.87 -14.32
C ARG A 6 -18.97 -6.83 -15.81
N ASP A 7 -19.47 -5.69 -16.31
CA ASP A 7 -19.98 -5.57 -17.67
C ASP A 7 -18.95 -4.95 -18.62
N LEU A 8 -18.11 -4.02 -18.12
CA LEU A 8 -17.09 -3.32 -18.91
C LEU A 8 -15.69 -3.89 -18.74
N GLY A 9 -15.48 -4.77 -17.76
CA GLY A 9 -14.19 -5.41 -17.52
C GLY A 9 -13.06 -4.47 -17.05
N LEU A 10 -13.42 -3.25 -16.58
CA LEU A 10 -12.43 -2.26 -16.15
C LEU A 10 -11.83 -2.67 -14.80
N GLY A 11 -10.52 -2.86 -14.75
CA GLY A 11 -9.76 -3.05 -13.52
C GLY A 11 -9.54 -1.74 -12.77
N SER A 12 -8.84 -1.82 -11.63
CA SER A 12 -8.61 -0.63 -10.79
C SER A 12 -7.81 0.47 -11.50
N LEU A 13 -6.86 0.09 -12.34
CA LEU A 13 -6.02 1.06 -13.06
C LEU A 13 -6.82 1.79 -14.15
N GLU A 14 -7.60 1.04 -14.93
CA GLU A 14 -8.46 1.59 -15.96
C GLU A 14 -9.55 2.49 -15.37
N ARG A 15 -10.06 2.15 -14.18
CA ARG A 15 -11.01 2.99 -13.45
C ARG A 15 -10.40 4.32 -13.02
N ILE A 16 -9.15 4.32 -12.53
CA ILE A 16 -8.42 5.54 -12.17
C ILE A 16 -8.16 6.39 -13.42
N GLU A 17 -7.76 5.78 -14.53
CA GLU A 17 -7.55 6.50 -15.79
C GLU A 17 -8.86 7.11 -16.30
N LEU A 18 -9.96 6.36 -16.22
CA LEU A 18 -11.29 6.87 -16.59
C LEU A 18 -11.71 8.01 -15.66
N LEU A 19 -11.48 7.88 -14.35
CA LEU A 19 -11.76 8.93 -13.35
C LEU A 19 -11.06 10.24 -13.72
N ILE A 20 -9.76 10.21 -13.98
CA ILE A 20 -8.97 11.39 -14.36
C ILE A 20 -9.53 12.05 -15.63
N ARG A 21 -9.96 11.24 -16.61
CA ARG A 21 -10.56 11.74 -17.84
C ARG A 21 -11.92 12.39 -17.60
N VAL A 22 -12.75 11.79 -16.75
CA VAL A 22 -14.08 12.29 -16.39
C VAL A 22 -13.95 13.61 -15.60
N GLU A 23 -13.11 13.64 -14.58
CA GLU A 23 -12.84 14.84 -13.79
C GLU A 23 -12.34 16.01 -14.66
N ARG A 24 -11.47 15.72 -15.63
CA ARG A 24 -10.98 16.72 -16.58
C ARG A 24 -12.06 17.19 -17.54
N ALA A 25 -12.91 16.27 -18.03
CA ALA A 25 -13.93 16.61 -19.03
C ALA A 25 -15.08 17.43 -18.42
N PHE A 26 -15.38 17.21 -17.15
CA PHE A 26 -16.46 17.87 -16.43
C PHE A 26 -15.96 19.00 -15.51
N GLU A 27 -14.67 19.28 -15.50
CA GLU A 27 -14.02 20.30 -14.64
C GLU A 27 -14.39 20.13 -13.16
N GLY A 28 -14.69 18.88 -12.73
CA GLY A 28 -15.14 18.51 -11.39
C GLY A 28 -14.26 17.47 -10.76
N ARG A 29 -14.38 17.29 -9.44
CA ARG A 29 -13.73 16.20 -8.72
C ARG A 29 -14.76 15.30 -8.05
N LEU A 30 -14.54 14.01 -8.13
CA LEU A 30 -15.30 13.01 -7.39
C LEU A 30 -14.64 12.74 -6.04
N ALA A 31 -15.44 12.70 -4.98
CA ALA A 31 -14.95 12.31 -3.67
C ALA A 31 -14.44 10.86 -3.69
N ASP A 32 -13.37 10.57 -2.96
CA ASP A 32 -12.76 9.23 -2.92
C ASP A 32 -13.75 8.14 -2.49
N GLU A 33 -14.68 8.45 -1.58
CA GLU A 33 -15.74 7.55 -1.14
C GLU A 33 -16.67 7.16 -2.29
N VAL A 34 -17.01 8.13 -3.14
CA VAL A 34 -17.86 7.90 -4.33
C VAL A 34 -17.13 7.01 -5.33
N VAL A 35 -15.83 7.25 -5.54
CA VAL A 35 -15.01 6.45 -6.46
C VAL A 35 -14.89 5.00 -5.98
N GLN A 36 -14.83 4.78 -4.67
CA GLN A 36 -14.75 3.44 -4.08
C GLN A 36 -16.09 2.69 -4.09
N GLN A 37 -17.19 3.38 -3.86
CA GLN A 37 -18.52 2.78 -3.71
C GLN A 37 -19.29 2.68 -5.02
N ALA A 38 -19.11 3.65 -5.91
CA ALA A 38 -19.82 3.69 -7.18
C ALA A 38 -19.22 2.72 -8.21
N ASP A 39 -20.04 1.80 -8.69
CA ASP A 39 -19.63 0.75 -9.63
C ASP A 39 -20.16 0.98 -11.06
N THR A 40 -20.86 2.09 -11.31
CA THR A 40 -21.42 2.41 -12.63
C THR A 40 -21.12 3.84 -13.08
N PRO A 41 -21.03 4.10 -14.41
CA PRO A 41 -20.88 5.45 -14.94
C PRO A 41 -21.97 6.40 -14.48
N GLY A 42 -23.21 5.90 -14.39
CA GLY A 42 -24.36 6.71 -13.94
C GLY A 42 -24.21 7.23 -12.51
N GLN A 43 -23.65 6.41 -11.62
CA GLN A 43 -23.37 6.84 -10.24
C GLN A 43 -22.30 7.94 -10.19
N TRP A 44 -21.26 7.87 -11.03
CA TRP A 44 -20.26 8.92 -11.14
C TRP A 44 -20.84 10.22 -11.68
N LEU A 45 -21.67 10.15 -12.74
CA LEU A 45 -22.32 11.33 -13.31
C LEU A 45 -23.27 11.99 -12.31
N HIS A 46 -24.06 11.20 -11.59
CA HIS A 46 -24.95 11.73 -10.55
C HIS A 46 -24.17 12.43 -9.43
N ALA A 47 -23.02 11.88 -9.04
CA ALA A 47 -22.17 12.49 -8.03
C ALA A 47 -21.54 13.80 -8.53
N LEU A 48 -21.11 13.87 -9.79
CA LEU A 48 -20.61 15.10 -10.41
C LEU A 48 -21.72 16.18 -10.49
N ASP A 49 -22.93 15.81 -10.88
CA ASP A 49 -24.07 16.72 -10.99
C ASP A 49 -24.42 17.32 -9.60
N SER A 50 -24.37 16.50 -8.56
CA SER A 50 -24.58 16.95 -7.18
C SER A 50 -23.46 17.86 -6.65
N THR A 51 -22.27 17.82 -7.22
CA THR A 51 -21.16 18.73 -6.85
C THR A 51 -21.23 20.06 -7.61
N MET A 52 -21.91 20.11 -8.77
CA MET A 52 -22.09 21.35 -9.54
C MET A 52 -23.15 22.28 -8.96
N ASP A 53 -24.04 21.80 -8.10
CA ASP A 53 -25.09 22.59 -7.44
C ASP A 53 -24.63 23.35 -6.17
N GLY A 54 -23.38 23.79 -6.13
CA GLY A 54 -22.92 24.90 -5.28
C GLY A 54 -22.49 24.57 -3.87
N ALA A 55 -22.06 23.37 -3.57
CA ALA A 55 -21.18 23.11 -2.43
C ALA A 55 -19.81 22.69 -2.95
N VAL A 56 -18.94 23.66 -3.16
CA VAL A 56 -17.49 23.41 -3.12
C VAL A 56 -17.22 22.89 -1.71
N LEU A 57 -17.39 21.60 -1.53
CA LEU A 57 -16.74 20.91 -0.42
C LEU A 57 -15.26 20.94 -0.76
N GLU A 58 -14.58 22.03 -0.34
CA GLU A 58 -13.16 22.02 -0.03
C GLU A 58 -12.90 21.02 1.12
N GLN A 59 -13.27 19.80 0.90
CA GLN A 59 -12.67 18.67 1.57
C GLN A 59 -11.69 17.99 0.59
N THR A 60 -10.74 18.78 0.08
CA THR A 60 -9.39 18.22 0.06
C THR A 60 -9.18 17.81 1.50
N ALA A 61 -9.20 16.50 1.77
CA ALA A 61 -8.57 16.01 2.97
C ALA A 61 -7.19 16.66 2.96
N ARG A 62 -7.05 17.76 3.68
CA ARG A 62 -5.76 18.37 3.97
C ARG A 62 -5.12 17.36 4.90
N TYR A 63 -4.55 16.31 4.29
CA TYR A 63 -3.54 15.57 5.02
C TYR A 63 -2.62 16.65 5.57
N PRO A 64 -2.48 16.79 6.89
CA PRO A 64 -1.56 17.76 7.41
C PRO A 64 -0.25 17.41 6.72
N ILE A 65 0.22 18.30 5.84
CA ILE A 65 1.58 18.22 5.35
C ILE A 65 2.39 18.46 6.61
N VAL A 66 2.68 17.38 7.31
CA VAL A 66 3.63 17.41 8.41
C VAL A 66 4.92 17.81 7.72
N GLN A 67 5.26 19.10 7.82
CA GLN A 67 6.57 19.54 7.38
C GLN A 67 7.56 18.78 8.25
N PRO A 68 8.27 17.80 7.71
CA PRO A 68 9.24 17.09 8.51
C PRO A 68 10.23 18.13 8.99
N GLY A 69 10.37 18.28 10.30
CA GLY A 69 11.45 19.09 10.86
C GLY A 69 12.76 18.71 10.19
N ALA A 70 13.72 19.62 10.12
CA ALA A 70 15.01 19.36 9.49
C ALA A 70 15.54 18.00 9.97
N ALA A 71 15.70 17.06 9.03
CA ALA A 71 16.24 15.76 9.39
C ALA A 71 17.70 15.93 9.79
N PRO A 72 18.16 15.35 10.91
CA PRO A 72 19.59 15.29 11.21
C PRO A 72 20.37 14.76 10.01
N SER A 73 21.53 15.34 9.73
CA SER A 73 22.41 14.84 8.67
C SER A 73 22.82 13.40 8.99
N LEU A 74 22.89 12.54 7.99
CA LEU A 74 23.49 11.22 8.15
C LEU A 74 25.00 11.42 8.38
N SER A 75 25.55 10.66 9.32
CA SER A 75 26.97 10.76 9.70
C SER A 75 27.88 10.05 8.71
N SER A 76 27.35 9.11 7.93
CA SER A 76 28.04 8.34 6.91
C SER A 76 27.34 8.44 5.55
N SER A 77 28.05 8.05 4.47
CA SER A 77 27.39 7.83 3.18
C SER A 77 26.78 6.42 3.21
N PRO A 78 25.44 6.28 3.34
CA PRO A 78 24.83 4.97 3.40
C PRO A 78 24.99 4.25 2.05
N GLU A 79 25.40 2.97 2.10
CA GLU A 79 25.54 2.13 0.90
C GLU A 79 24.25 1.36 0.59
N SER A 80 23.35 1.25 1.55
CA SER A 80 22.09 0.53 1.43
C SER A 80 20.92 1.24 2.14
N LEU A 81 19.69 0.86 1.77
CA LEU A 81 18.48 1.29 2.48
C LEU A 81 18.48 0.84 3.95
N LEU A 82 19.12 -0.29 4.26
CA LEU A 82 19.25 -0.78 5.63
C LEU A 82 20.14 0.12 6.48
N ASP A 83 21.19 0.66 5.90
CA ASP A 83 22.10 1.58 6.62
C ASP A 83 21.35 2.86 6.95
N VAL A 84 20.56 3.40 6.01
CA VAL A 84 19.69 4.54 6.26
C VAL A 84 18.69 4.25 7.39
N LEU A 85 18.01 3.11 7.35
CA LEU A 85 17.03 2.74 8.36
C LEU A 85 17.68 2.64 9.75
N ARG A 86 18.84 1.97 9.84
CA ARG A 86 19.57 1.78 11.10
C ARG A 86 20.05 3.12 11.66
N GLU A 87 20.71 3.91 10.85
CA GLU A 87 21.25 5.19 11.26
C GLU A 87 20.14 6.17 11.69
N ARG A 88 19.02 6.20 10.95
CA ARG A 88 17.86 7.01 11.35
C ARG A 88 17.25 6.54 12.67
N ALA A 89 17.11 5.24 12.85
CA ALA A 89 16.59 4.68 14.10
C ALA A 89 17.53 4.92 15.31
N ASP A 90 18.83 5.05 15.07
CA ASP A 90 19.82 5.33 16.11
C ASP A 90 19.87 6.83 16.47
N ILE A 91 19.77 7.72 15.47
CA ILE A 91 19.88 9.17 15.67
C ILE A 91 18.55 9.78 16.17
N ASP A 92 17.41 9.35 15.60
CA ASP A 92 16.08 9.92 15.86
C ASP A 92 15.01 8.83 15.80
N PRO A 93 14.96 7.93 16.79
CA PRO A 93 14.08 6.75 16.79
C PRO A 93 12.60 7.11 16.77
N ASP A 94 12.22 8.24 17.34
CA ASP A 94 10.83 8.66 17.46
C ASP A 94 10.32 9.41 16.22
N ARG A 95 11.20 9.74 15.29
CA ARG A 95 10.81 10.38 14.03
C ARG A 95 9.92 9.47 13.22
N VAL A 96 8.79 10.01 12.78
CA VAL A 96 7.83 9.26 11.93
C VAL A 96 8.42 9.04 10.56
N GLN A 97 8.40 7.77 10.12
CA GLN A 97 8.81 7.33 8.79
C GLN A 97 7.60 7.11 7.87
N VAL A 98 6.52 6.58 8.42
CA VAL A 98 5.32 6.26 7.65
C VAL A 98 4.09 6.79 8.38
N HIS A 99 3.26 7.52 7.66
CA HIS A 99 1.90 7.86 8.06
C HIS A 99 0.93 6.94 7.34
N LEU A 100 0.33 5.99 8.05
CA LEU A 100 -0.72 5.11 7.52
C LEU A 100 -2.07 5.80 7.71
N MET A 101 -2.74 6.12 6.61
CA MET A 101 -4.07 6.72 6.65
C MET A 101 -5.12 5.64 6.42
N ASN A 102 -6.11 5.59 7.30
CA ASN A 102 -7.29 4.74 7.19
C ASN A 102 -8.54 5.62 7.41
N GLY A 103 -9.06 6.16 6.32
CA GLY A 103 -10.07 7.22 6.37
C GLY A 103 -9.51 8.46 7.11
N ASP A 104 -10.27 8.96 8.08
CA ASP A 104 -9.88 10.14 8.90
C ASP A 104 -8.88 9.81 10.02
N HIS A 105 -8.54 8.52 10.22
CA HIS A 105 -7.62 8.09 11.25
C HIS A 105 -6.25 7.76 10.64
N GLY A 106 -5.20 8.34 11.25
CA GLY A 106 -3.81 8.06 10.88
C GLY A 106 -3.12 7.23 11.97
N GLN A 107 -2.24 6.35 11.54
CA GLN A 107 -1.33 5.64 12.42
C GLN A 107 0.10 5.92 11.98
N ASP A 108 0.93 6.33 12.89
CA ASP A 108 2.31 6.68 12.64
C ASP A 108 3.25 5.52 12.99
N ILE A 109 4.22 5.27 12.12
CA ILE A 109 5.29 4.32 12.37
C ILE A 109 6.60 5.08 12.42
N SER A 110 7.26 5.09 13.57
CA SER A 110 8.58 5.72 13.72
C SER A 110 9.71 4.82 13.21
N TYR A 111 10.89 5.42 12.95
CA TYR A 111 12.09 4.66 12.56
C TYR A 111 12.46 3.58 13.58
N GLY A 112 12.42 3.91 14.87
CA GLY A 112 12.73 2.97 15.94
C GLY A 112 11.75 1.81 15.99
N GLN A 113 10.44 2.10 15.89
CA GLN A 113 9.39 1.08 15.84
C GLN A 113 9.56 0.20 14.59
N LEU A 114 9.75 0.82 13.43
CA LEU A 114 9.95 0.11 12.17
C LEU A 114 11.13 -0.86 12.26
N LEU A 115 12.29 -0.39 12.71
CA LEU A 115 13.48 -1.23 12.85
C LEU A 115 13.28 -2.36 13.85
N LYS A 116 12.68 -2.08 15.03
CA LYS A 116 12.42 -3.07 16.08
C LYS A 116 11.53 -4.20 15.56
N ARG A 117 10.36 -3.85 15.02
CA ARG A 117 9.37 -4.83 14.53
C ARG A 117 9.89 -5.61 13.32
N SER A 118 10.62 -4.95 12.44
CA SER A 118 11.25 -5.61 11.30
C SER A 118 12.34 -6.62 11.72
N ARG A 119 13.09 -6.34 12.80
CA ARG A 119 14.04 -7.31 13.38
C ARG A 119 13.33 -8.55 13.93
N GLU A 120 12.16 -8.40 14.53
CA GLU A 120 11.35 -9.52 15.02
C GLU A 120 10.91 -10.42 13.85
N VAL A 121 10.43 -9.82 12.74
CA VAL A 121 10.07 -10.55 11.52
C VAL A 121 11.30 -11.23 10.91
N ALA A 122 12.43 -10.54 10.82
CA ALA A 122 13.67 -11.11 10.29
C ALA A 122 14.12 -12.33 11.09
N ALA A 123 14.11 -12.24 12.42
CA ALA A 123 14.44 -13.35 13.30
C ALA A 123 13.50 -14.55 13.08
N GLY A 124 12.20 -14.29 12.92
CA GLY A 124 11.21 -15.32 12.58
C GLY A 124 11.50 -16.01 11.25
N LEU A 125 11.76 -15.25 10.19
CA LEU A 125 12.10 -15.81 8.86
C LEU A 125 13.38 -16.64 8.88
N ILE A 126 14.43 -16.17 9.55
CA ILE A 126 15.69 -16.91 9.73
C ILE A 126 15.44 -18.19 10.51
N SER A 127 14.64 -18.16 11.58
CA SER A 127 14.32 -19.36 12.37
C SER A 127 13.54 -20.40 11.58
N LEU A 128 12.73 -19.96 10.59
CA LEU A 128 12.02 -20.82 9.64
C LEU A 128 12.94 -21.35 8.51
N GLY A 129 14.20 -20.91 8.47
CA GLY A 129 15.20 -21.41 7.53
C GLY A 129 15.32 -20.57 6.25
N LEU A 130 14.90 -19.29 6.25
CA LEU A 130 15.18 -18.37 5.15
C LEU A 130 16.70 -18.18 5.03
N LYS A 131 17.20 -18.37 3.81
CA LYS A 131 18.62 -18.15 3.46
C LYS A 131 18.78 -16.83 2.71
N PRO A 132 19.99 -16.24 2.71
CA PRO A 132 20.27 -15.05 1.92
C PRO A 132 19.92 -15.26 0.43
N ASN A 133 19.35 -14.22 -0.18
CA ASN A 133 18.87 -14.18 -1.57
C ASN A 133 17.67 -15.11 -1.89
N GLU A 134 17.07 -15.77 -0.91
CA GLU A 134 15.80 -16.45 -1.12
C GLU A 134 14.64 -15.44 -1.14
N THR A 135 13.63 -15.72 -1.94
CA THR A 135 12.52 -14.82 -2.22
C THR A 135 11.36 -15.05 -1.26
N VAL A 136 10.84 -13.96 -0.70
CA VAL A 136 9.67 -13.94 0.19
C VAL A 136 8.57 -13.11 -0.46
N ALA A 137 7.45 -13.73 -0.81
CA ALA A 137 6.27 -13.02 -1.26
C ALA A 137 5.53 -12.43 -0.06
N ILE A 138 5.06 -11.18 -0.19
CA ILE A 138 4.33 -10.45 0.84
C ILE A 138 2.96 -10.12 0.31
N MET A 139 1.95 -10.88 0.76
CA MET A 139 0.54 -10.71 0.39
C MET A 139 -0.22 -10.11 1.58
N LEU A 140 0.03 -8.86 1.86
CA LEU A 140 -0.61 -8.12 2.94
C LEU A 140 -1.27 -6.85 2.37
N PRO A 141 -2.39 -6.40 2.95
CA PRO A 141 -2.90 -5.06 2.66
C PRO A 141 -1.90 -3.99 3.12
N THR A 142 -2.11 -2.75 2.69
CA THR A 142 -1.31 -1.62 3.18
C THR A 142 -1.60 -1.44 4.67
N SER A 143 -0.68 -1.89 5.49
CA SER A 143 -0.77 -1.89 6.95
C SER A 143 0.63 -1.83 7.56
N GLU A 144 0.73 -1.65 8.87
CA GLU A 144 2.03 -1.69 9.54
C GLU A 144 2.76 -3.02 9.36
N GLU A 145 2.02 -4.14 9.35
CA GLU A 145 2.57 -5.47 9.14
C GLU A 145 3.22 -5.62 7.76
N PHE A 146 2.68 -4.94 6.73
CA PHE A 146 3.30 -4.91 5.41
C PHE A 146 4.70 -4.30 5.48
N PHE A 147 4.85 -3.16 6.15
CA PHE A 147 6.14 -2.50 6.30
C PHE A 147 7.11 -3.33 7.12
N TYR A 148 6.64 -3.93 8.22
CA TYR A 148 7.48 -4.81 9.05
C TYR A 148 7.92 -6.06 8.29
N ALA A 149 7.04 -6.66 7.49
CA ALA A 149 7.36 -7.81 6.66
C ALA A 149 8.35 -7.45 5.54
N PHE A 150 8.16 -6.32 4.88
CA PHE A 150 9.05 -5.84 3.82
C PHE A 150 10.48 -5.60 4.35
N TRP A 151 10.61 -4.77 5.36
CA TRP A 151 11.91 -4.46 5.95
C TRP A 151 12.52 -5.66 6.67
N GLY A 152 11.70 -6.50 7.31
CA GLY A 152 12.13 -7.73 7.96
C GLY A 152 12.71 -8.74 6.99
N THR A 153 12.10 -8.87 5.81
CA THR A 153 12.64 -9.73 4.74
C THR A 153 14.00 -9.25 4.28
N ILE A 154 14.18 -7.95 4.05
CA ILE A 154 15.47 -7.37 3.63
C ILE A 154 16.51 -7.52 4.75
N LEU A 155 16.12 -7.29 6.01
CA LEU A 155 16.99 -7.47 7.18
C LEU A 155 17.46 -8.93 7.34
N ALA A 156 16.63 -9.89 6.96
CA ALA A 156 17.00 -11.33 6.96
C ALA A 156 17.88 -11.71 5.76
N GLY A 157 18.21 -10.76 4.87
CA GLY A 157 18.97 -11.03 3.63
C GLY A 157 18.14 -11.63 2.51
N GLY A 158 16.81 -11.65 2.65
CA GLY A 158 15.88 -12.14 1.63
C GLY A 158 15.53 -11.07 0.60
N ILE A 159 14.84 -11.49 -0.47
CA ILE A 159 14.32 -10.66 -1.55
C ILE A 159 12.81 -10.51 -1.34
N ALA A 160 12.34 -9.30 -1.05
CA ALA A 160 10.93 -9.01 -0.85
C ALA A 160 10.21 -8.87 -2.20
N VAL A 161 9.10 -9.61 -2.36
CA VAL A 161 8.21 -9.55 -3.53
C VAL A 161 6.81 -9.19 -3.06
N PRO A 162 6.45 -7.90 -3.03
CA PRO A 162 5.10 -7.47 -2.72
C PRO A 162 4.12 -7.94 -3.79
N ILE A 163 3.00 -8.53 -3.36
CA ILE A 163 1.89 -8.93 -4.23
C ILE A 163 0.57 -8.48 -3.60
N TYR A 164 -0.41 -8.14 -4.44
CA TYR A 164 -1.70 -7.70 -3.95
C TYR A 164 -2.51 -8.87 -3.39
N PRO A 165 -3.18 -8.70 -2.22
CA PRO A 165 -4.19 -9.66 -1.77
C PRO A 165 -5.39 -9.67 -2.72
N PRO A 166 -6.19 -10.76 -2.74
CA PRO A 166 -7.38 -10.84 -3.57
C PRO A 166 -8.41 -9.80 -3.12
N MET A 167 -8.74 -8.87 -4.01
CA MET A 167 -9.69 -7.79 -3.72
C MET A 167 -11.14 -8.21 -3.98
N GLN A 168 -11.37 -9.20 -4.85
CA GLN A 168 -12.70 -9.61 -5.31
C GLN A 168 -12.85 -11.12 -5.36
N ALA A 169 -13.87 -11.63 -4.65
CA ALA A 169 -14.17 -13.07 -4.65
C ALA A 169 -14.60 -13.59 -6.02
N ALA A 170 -15.28 -12.78 -6.83
CA ALA A 170 -15.80 -13.17 -8.14
C ALA A 170 -14.73 -13.49 -9.20
N LYS A 171 -13.49 -12.98 -9.05
CA LYS A 171 -12.37 -13.23 -9.98
C LYS A 171 -11.23 -14.03 -9.34
N ILE A 172 -11.54 -14.81 -8.31
CA ILE A 172 -10.53 -15.52 -7.54
C ILE A 172 -9.70 -16.50 -8.38
N GLU A 173 -10.31 -17.18 -9.35
CA GLU A 173 -9.60 -18.15 -10.20
C GLU A 173 -8.57 -17.49 -11.12
N GLU A 174 -8.94 -16.38 -11.74
CA GLU A 174 -8.02 -15.60 -12.60
C GLU A 174 -6.88 -14.98 -11.77
N TYR A 175 -7.24 -14.44 -10.61
CA TYR A 175 -6.28 -13.94 -9.64
C TYR A 175 -5.28 -15.04 -9.24
N VAL A 176 -5.76 -16.23 -8.83
CA VAL A 176 -4.90 -17.35 -8.43
C VAL A 176 -3.96 -17.76 -9.55
N LYS A 177 -4.45 -17.91 -10.78
CA LYS A 177 -3.60 -18.25 -11.93
C LYS A 177 -2.48 -17.25 -12.13
N ARG A 178 -2.80 -15.95 -12.03
CA ARG A 178 -1.80 -14.88 -12.15
C ARG A 178 -0.78 -14.94 -11.02
N GLN A 179 -1.25 -15.09 -9.76
CA GLN A 179 -0.34 -15.15 -8.61
C GLN A 179 0.58 -16.38 -8.65
N VAL A 180 0.07 -17.55 -9.02
CA VAL A 180 0.89 -18.75 -9.22
C VAL A 180 2.00 -18.50 -10.24
N GLY A 181 1.70 -17.82 -11.34
CA GLY A 181 2.72 -17.42 -12.33
C GLY A 181 3.79 -16.52 -11.73
N ILE A 182 3.41 -15.51 -10.94
CA ILE A 182 4.34 -14.58 -10.27
C ILE A 182 5.21 -15.33 -9.25
N LEU A 183 4.58 -16.15 -8.39
CA LEU A 183 5.28 -16.90 -7.35
C LEU A 183 6.30 -17.88 -7.94
N ASN A 184 5.93 -18.57 -9.01
CA ASN A 184 6.83 -19.50 -9.72
C ASN A 184 8.00 -18.76 -10.41
N ASN A 185 7.70 -17.66 -11.11
CA ASN A 185 8.72 -16.86 -11.80
C ASN A 185 9.72 -16.26 -10.82
N ALA A 186 9.25 -15.82 -9.66
CA ALA A 186 10.09 -15.28 -8.59
C ALA A 186 10.76 -16.38 -7.73
N SER A 187 10.49 -17.67 -7.99
CA SER A 187 11.00 -18.79 -7.19
C SER A 187 10.77 -18.61 -5.69
N VAL A 188 9.54 -18.22 -5.33
CA VAL A 188 9.19 -17.84 -3.96
C VAL A 188 9.38 -19.00 -3.00
N ARG A 189 10.15 -18.76 -1.95
CA ARG A 189 10.42 -19.75 -0.88
C ARG A 189 9.41 -19.65 0.25
N PHE A 190 9.01 -18.43 0.62
CA PHE A 190 8.08 -18.14 1.71
C PHE A 190 6.99 -17.18 1.23
N LEU A 191 5.80 -17.35 1.79
CA LEU A 191 4.67 -16.42 1.60
C LEU A 191 4.24 -15.89 2.97
N ILE A 192 4.32 -14.58 3.15
CA ILE A 192 3.72 -13.88 4.29
C ILE A 192 2.33 -13.43 3.87
N SER A 193 1.32 -13.84 4.60
CA SER A 193 -0.08 -13.50 4.35
C SER A 193 -0.84 -13.30 5.65
N PHE A 194 -2.05 -12.80 5.55
CA PHE A 194 -2.94 -12.62 6.70
C PHE A 194 -3.88 -13.81 6.86
N VAL A 195 -4.19 -14.13 8.11
CA VAL A 195 -5.27 -15.08 8.43
C VAL A 195 -6.57 -14.29 8.50
N ARG A 196 -7.52 -14.62 7.63
CA ARG A 196 -8.87 -14.07 7.77
C ARG A 196 -9.50 -14.69 9.01
N VAL A 197 -9.63 -13.91 10.08
CA VAL A 197 -10.43 -14.34 11.23
C VAL A 197 -11.88 -14.35 10.76
N GLN A 198 -12.49 -15.52 10.74
CA GLN A 198 -13.92 -15.69 10.43
C GLN A 198 -14.77 -15.30 11.63
#